data_1d8d0d9c1d997ac246157c3006302819
#
_entry.id   1d8d0d9c1d997ac246157c3006302819
#
_cell.length_a   1.000
_cell.length_b   1.000
_cell.length_c   1.000
_cell.angle_alpha   90.00
_cell.angle_beta   90.00
_cell.angle_gamma   90.00
#
_symmetry.space_group_name_H-M   'P 1'
#
loop_
_entity.id
_entity.type
_entity.pdbx_description
1 polymer ?
#
loop_
_entity_poly.entity_id
_entity_poly.type
_entity_poly.pdbx_seq_one_letter_code
_entity_poly.pdbx_strand_id
1 'polypeptide(L)'
;MRKCPESSLCHNWSRPMFATNMSAGAEPDPPQLVNPPPPEVTNPNRPGRRTNQLKYMQNVVMKSLWRHPFAWPFYQPVDAVALKLPDYHKIITSPMDMGTIKKRLENNYYWSASECVQDFHTMFTNCYIYNKMEDFLIIS
;
A
#
# COMPACT_ATOMS: atom_id res chain seq x y z
N MET A 1 -5.51 13.95 12.36
CA MET A 1 -5.03 12.75 11.67
C MET A 1 -3.81 12.22 12.42
N ARG A 2 -3.93 11.05 12.98
CA ARG A 2 -2.76 10.44 13.60
C ARG A 2 -1.74 10.15 12.53
N LYS A 3 -0.53 10.65 12.72
CA LYS A 3 0.62 10.20 11.97
C LYS A 3 0.58 8.67 11.92
N CYS A 4 0.75 8.10 10.75
CA CYS A 4 1.29 6.76 10.74
C CYS A 4 2.40 6.80 11.80
N PRO A 5 2.32 6.05 12.88
CA PRO A 5 3.36 6.16 13.88
C PRO A 5 4.70 6.07 13.15
N GLU A 6 5.71 6.74 13.64
CA GLU A 6 7.09 6.55 13.18
C GLU A 6 7.37 5.07 13.31
N SER A 7 6.72 4.35 12.47
CA SER A 7 6.64 2.92 12.56
C SER A 7 7.77 2.37 11.74
N SER A 8 8.21 1.24 12.14
CA SER A 8 9.16 0.43 11.41
C SER A 8 8.85 0.35 9.92
N LEU A 9 7.59 0.45 9.51
CA LEU A 9 7.22 0.42 8.10
C LEU A 9 7.73 1.66 7.35
N CYS A 10 7.54 2.86 7.88
CA CYS A 10 8.08 4.08 7.27
C CYS A 10 9.61 4.07 7.31
N HIS A 11 10.21 3.54 8.37
CA HIS A 11 11.63 3.32 8.46
C HIS A 11 12.13 2.27 7.47
N ASN A 12 11.40 1.18 7.31
CA ASN A 12 11.77 0.11 6.38
C ASN A 12 11.72 0.58 4.93
N TRP A 13 10.80 1.49 4.60
CA TRP A 13 10.72 2.04 3.25
C TRP A 13 11.80 3.07 2.95
N SER A 14 12.38 3.70 3.98
CA SER A 14 13.44 4.69 3.82
C SER A 14 14.84 4.15 4.04
N ARG A 15 14.99 2.95 4.59
CA ARG A 15 16.31 2.35 4.79
C ARG A 15 16.86 1.79 3.49
N PRO A 16 18.10 2.19 3.11
CA PRO A 16 18.81 1.42 2.11
C PRO A 16 19.05 0.02 2.67
N MET A 17 18.40 -0.96 2.08
CA MET A 17 18.62 -2.33 2.44
C MET A 17 19.92 -2.80 1.81
N PHE A 18 20.88 -3.13 2.64
CA PHE A 18 22.10 -3.75 2.17
C PHE A 18 21.76 -5.15 1.64
N ALA A 19 21.80 -5.30 0.34
CA ALA A 19 21.85 -6.60 -0.25
C ALA A 19 23.16 -7.25 0.17
N THR A 20 23.12 -8.08 1.17
CA THR A 20 24.21 -9.01 1.37
C THR A 20 24.15 -10.02 0.24
N ASN A 21 24.98 -9.81 -0.73
CA ASN A 21 25.07 -10.72 -1.83
C ASN A 21 25.85 -11.96 -1.39
N MET A 22 25.14 -12.93 -0.87
CA MET A 22 25.70 -14.20 -0.50
C MET A 22 25.57 -15.16 -1.65
N SER A 23 26.31 -14.96 -2.69
CA SER A 23 26.42 -15.90 -3.78
C SER A 23 27.32 -17.05 -3.36
N ALA A 24 26.81 -18.01 -2.69
CA ALA A 24 27.62 -19.17 -2.37
C ALA A 24 26.94 -20.41 -2.92
N GLY A 25 27.44 -20.88 -4.06
CA GLY A 25 27.29 -22.27 -4.44
C GLY A 25 25.92 -22.71 -4.97
N ALA A 26 25.89 -23.90 -5.43
CA ALA A 26 24.86 -24.53 -6.22
C ALA A 26 23.62 -24.98 -5.43
N GLU A 27 23.03 -24.09 -4.61
CA GLU A 27 21.70 -24.37 -4.09
C GLU A 27 20.66 -23.97 -5.14
N PRO A 28 19.56 -24.75 -5.30
CA PRO A 28 18.48 -24.33 -6.16
C PRO A 28 18.01 -22.95 -5.70
N ASP A 29 17.87 -22.03 -6.65
CA ASP A 29 17.38 -20.71 -6.36
C ASP A 29 16.11 -20.80 -5.51
N PRO A 30 16.03 -20.10 -4.36
CA PRO A 30 14.79 -20.06 -3.61
C PRO A 30 13.68 -19.53 -4.51
N PRO A 31 12.41 -19.92 -4.28
CA PRO A 31 11.31 -19.38 -5.07
C PRO A 31 11.42 -17.86 -5.08
N GLN A 32 11.48 -17.31 -6.29
CA GLN A 32 11.69 -15.89 -6.49
C GLN A 32 10.53 -15.11 -5.89
N LEU A 33 10.84 -14.15 -5.02
CA LEU A 33 9.84 -13.24 -4.50
C LEU A 33 9.32 -12.39 -5.64
N VAL A 34 8.02 -12.39 -5.87
CA VAL A 34 7.36 -11.63 -6.93
C VAL A 34 6.25 -10.81 -6.30
N ASN A 35 6.17 -9.54 -6.68
CA ASN A 35 5.02 -8.72 -6.30
C ASN A 35 3.75 -9.23 -6.98
N PRO A 36 2.60 -9.20 -6.29
CA PRO A 36 1.33 -9.45 -6.95
C PRO A 36 1.03 -8.33 -7.96
N PRO A 37 0.14 -8.57 -8.93
CA PRO A 37 -0.30 -7.49 -9.80
C PRO A 37 -0.92 -6.36 -8.98
N PRO A 38 -0.76 -5.10 -9.40
CA PRO A 38 -1.36 -3.98 -8.69
C PRO A 38 -2.90 -4.08 -8.72
N PRO A 39 -3.58 -3.47 -7.74
CA PRO A 39 -5.03 -3.46 -7.74
C PRO A 39 -5.59 -2.80 -9.00
N GLU A 40 -6.73 -3.31 -9.48
CA GLU A 40 -7.39 -2.76 -10.66
C GLU A 40 -7.84 -1.32 -10.40
N VAL A 41 -7.68 -0.47 -11.40
CA VAL A 41 -8.07 0.95 -11.34
C VAL A 41 -9.24 1.28 -12.27
N THR A 42 -9.65 0.33 -13.09
CA THR A 42 -10.83 0.41 -13.95
C THR A 42 -11.64 -0.87 -13.80
N ASN A 43 -12.95 -0.78 -13.90
CA ASN A 43 -13.81 -1.96 -13.87
C ASN A 43 -14.80 -1.88 -15.03
N PRO A 44 -14.50 -2.51 -16.19
CA PRO A 44 -15.39 -2.47 -17.34
C PRO A 44 -16.70 -3.22 -17.13
N ASN A 45 -16.76 -4.13 -16.15
CA ASN A 45 -17.91 -4.96 -15.86
C ASN A 45 -18.88 -4.32 -14.84
N ARG A 46 -18.53 -3.20 -14.27
CA ARG A 46 -19.34 -2.52 -13.27
C ARG A 46 -19.31 -1.01 -13.51
N PRO A 47 -20.47 -0.34 -13.54
CA PRO A 47 -20.49 1.11 -13.69
C PRO A 47 -19.92 1.81 -12.46
N GLY A 48 -19.23 2.91 -12.68
CA GLY A 48 -18.85 3.85 -11.65
C GLY A 48 -19.67 5.11 -11.76
N ARG A 49 -19.54 5.97 -10.77
CA ARG A 49 -20.21 7.27 -10.74
C ARG A 49 -19.24 8.37 -10.34
N ARG A 50 -19.67 9.59 -10.60
CA ARG A 50 -18.99 10.79 -10.13
C ARG A 50 -19.96 11.62 -9.29
N THR A 51 -20.20 11.19 -8.06
CA THR A 51 -21.07 11.89 -7.12
C THR A 51 -20.35 13.10 -6.51
N ASN A 52 -21.10 14.02 -5.90
CA ASN A 52 -20.51 15.16 -5.19
C ASN A 52 -19.56 14.71 -4.08
N GLN A 53 -19.91 13.65 -3.37
CA GLN A 53 -19.05 13.09 -2.33
C GLN A 53 -17.75 12.52 -2.90
N LEU A 54 -17.82 11.84 -4.03
CA LEU A 54 -16.61 11.33 -4.72
C LEU A 54 -15.74 12.46 -5.24
N LYS A 55 -16.34 13.54 -5.76
CA LYS A 55 -15.58 14.74 -6.13
C LYS A 55 -14.87 15.35 -4.93
N TYR A 56 -15.54 15.39 -3.79
CA TYR A 56 -14.94 15.86 -2.54
C TYR A 56 -13.75 14.96 -2.11
N MET A 57 -13.93 13.66 -2.19
CA MET A 57 -12.84 12.71 -1.89
C MET A 57 -11.63 12.95 -2.79
N GLN A 58 -11.83 13.23 -4.05
CA GLN A 58 -10.76 13.48 -5.01
C GLN A 58 -10.11 14.85 -4.80
N ASN A 59 -10.90 15.90 -4.72
CA ASN A 59 -10.42 17.28 -4.79
C ASN A 59 -10.00 17.86 -3.44
N VAL A 60 -10.50 17.32 -2.34
CA VAL A 60 -10.20 17.79 -0.99
C VAL A 60 -9.42 16.73 -0.22
N VAL A 61 -9.99 15.59 0.01
CA VAL A 61 -9.39 14.56 0.87
C VAL A 61 -8.09 14.03 0.28
N MET A 62 -8.13 13.56 -0.95
CA MET A 62 -6.94 13.00 -1.60
C MET A 62 -5.83 14.04 -1.74
N LYS A 63 -6.16 15.25 -2.15
CA LYS A 63 -5.16 16.33 -2.28
C LYS A 63 -4.52 16.69 -0.95
N SER A 64 -5.31 16.77 0.12
CA SER A 64 -4.79 17.04 1.46
C SER A 64 -3.86 15.94 1.94
N LEU A 65 -4.26 14.68 1.78
CA LEU A 65 -3.45 13.54 2.19
C LEU A 65 -2.15 13.45 1.37
N TRP A 66 -2.24 13.70 0.06
CA TRP A 66 -1.07 13.62 -0.82
C TRP A 66 0.02 14.61 -0.45
N ARG A 67 -0.36 15.77 0.05
CA ARG A 67 0.58 16.84 0.47
C ARG A 67 1.20 16.60 1.84
N HIS A 68 0.66 15.66 2.59
CA HIS A 68 1.17 15.41 3.94
C HIS A 68 2.63 14.93 3.87
N PRO A 69 3.54 15.47 4.72
CA PRO A 69 4.97 15.12 4.64
C PRO A 69 5.29 13.65 4.87
N PHE A 70 4.39 12.89 5.48
CA PHE A 70 4.56 11.46 5.69
C PHE A 70 3.73 10.58 4.75
N ALA A 71 3.16 11.16 3.68
CA ALA A 71 2.30 10.42 2.76
C ALA A 71 3.06 9.62 1.70
N TRP A 72 4.31 9.95 1.42
CA TRP A 72 5.09 9.37 0.33
C TRP A 72 5.17 7.83 0.35
N PRO A 73 5.20 7.13 1.51
CA PRO A 73 5.19 5.65 1.49
C PRO A 73 3.92 5.05 0.91
N PHE A 74 2.85 5.84 0.82
CA PHE A 74 1.55 5.40 0.33
C PHE A 74 1.28 5.79 -1.13
N TYR A 75 2.24 6.42 -1.82
CA TYR A 75 2.03 6.93 -3.19
C TYR A 75 1.89 5.84 -4.25
N GLN A 76 2.38 4.65 -3.97
CA GLN A 76 2.33 3.52 -4.90
C GLN A 76 2.22 2.21 -4.11
N PRO A 77 1.83 1.12 -4.80
CA PRO A 77 1.79 -0.18 -4.15
C PRO A 77 3.10 -0.54 -3.46
N VAL A 78 3.01 -1.20 -2.33
CA VAL A 78 4.20 -1.68 -1.63
C VAL A 78 4.96 -2.63 -2.53
N ASP A 79 6.22 -2.32 -2.80
CA ASP A 79 7.13 -3.16 -3.55
C ASP A 79 7.91 -4.06 -2.58
N ALA A 80 7.36 -5.22 -2.30
CA ALA A 80 7.94 -6.15 -1.35
C ALA A 80 9.28 -6.73 -1.86
N VAL A 81 9.49 -6.75 -3.16
CA VAL A 81 10.75 -7.19 -3.75
C VAL A 81 11.85 -6.17 -3.50
N ALA A 82 11.62 -4.92 -3.86
CA ALA A 82 12.60 -3.84 -3.68
C ALA A 82 12.89 -3.58 -2.20
N LEU A 83 11.87 -3.67 -1.34
CA LEU A 83 11.99 -3.44 0.09
C LEU A 83 12.45 -4.66 0.87
N LYS A 84 12.60 -5.81 0.20
CA LYS A 84 13.01 -7.09 0.81
C LYS A 84 12.13 -7.47 2.00
N LEU A 85 10.81 -7.45 1.76
CA LEU A 85 9.80 -7.83 2.72
C LEU A 85 9.13 -9.13 2.27
N PRO A 86 9.78 -10.29 2.45
CA PRO A 86 9.28 -11.56 1.89
C PRO A 86 7.97 -12.04 2.51
N ASP A 87 7.64 -11.54 3.68
CA ASP A 87 6.41 -11.88 4.40
C ASP A 87 5.25 -10.91 4.16
N TYR A 88 5.50 -9.77 3.51
CA TYR A 88 4.49 -8.72 3.37
C TYR A 88 3.19 -9.24 2.76
N HIS A 89 3.28 -9.89 1.60
CA HIS A 89 2.08 -10.38 0.89
C HIS A 89 1.53 -11.68 1.48
N LYS A 90 2.22 -12.30 2.42
CA LYS A 90 1.68 -13.40 3.23
C LYS A 90 0.78 -12.87 4.35
N ILE A 91 1.11 -11.71 4.90
CA ILE A 91 0.38 -11.05 5.97
C ILE A 91 -0.72 -10.16 5.40
N ILE A 92 -0.39 -9.37 4.39
CA ILE A 92 -1.29 -8.40 3.76
C ILE A 92 -1.83 -8.99 2.47
N THR A 93 -3.06 -9.47 2.54
CA THR A 93 -3.74 -10.16 1.42
C THR A 93 -4.52 -9.22 0.52
N SER A 94 -4.83 -8.00 0.99
CA SER A 94 -5.56 -6.99 0.23
C SER A 94 -4.74 -5.69 0.20
N PRO A 95 -3.66 -5.64 -0.57
CA PRO A 95 -2.84 -4.43 -0.62
C PRO A 95 -3.62 -3.26 -1.23
N MET A 96 -3.38 -2.07 -0.69
CA MET A 96 -3.99 -0.84 -1.18
C MET A 96 -3.04 0.33 -0.92
N ASP A 97 -3.07 1.31 -1.82
CA ASP A 97 -2.23 2.50 -1.74
C ASP A 97 -2.98 3.72 -2.27
N MET A 98 -2.48 4.91 -1.94
CA MET A 98 -3.13 6.16 -2.35
C MET A 98 -3.04 6.38 -3.86
N GLY A 99 -1.98 5.94 -4.51
CA GLY A 99 -1.85 6.04 -5.96
C GLY A 99 -2.94 5.28 -6.68
N THR A 100 -3.27 4.08 -6.20
CA THR A 100 -4.38 3.27 -6.70
C THR A 100 -5.72 3.97 -6.48
N ILE A 101 -5.96 4.49 -5.26
CA ILE A 101 -7.20 5.21 -4.93
C ILE A 101 -7.35 6.45 -5.81
N LYS A 102 -6.27 7.20 -6.00
CA LYS A 102 -6.27 8.39 -6.86
C LYS A 102 -6.67 8.05 -8.29
N LYS A 103 -6.09 7.00 -8.86
CA LYS A 103 -6.44 6.53 -10.21
C LYS A 103 -7.89 6.03 -10.28
N ARG A 104 -8.36 5.32 -9.26
CA ARG A 104 -9.75 4.89 -9.17
C ARG A 104 -10.71 6.08 -9.18
N LEU A 105 -10.39 7.14 -8.44
CA LEU A 105 -11.19 8.38 -8.47
C LEU A 105 -11.17 9.05 -9.85
N GLU A 106 -10.00 9.13 -10.47
CA GLU A 106 -9.84 9.72 -11.81
C GLU A 106 -10.60 8.91 -12.89
N ASN A 107 -10.67 7.61 -12.73
CA ASN A 107 -11.30 6.70 -13.70
C ASN A 107 -12.78 6.43 -13.42
N ASN A 108 -13.39 7.11 -12.45
CA ASN A 108 -14.77 6.86 -12.02
C ASN A 108 -15.04 5.39 -11.68
N TYR A 109 -14.10 4.77 -10.99
CA TYR A 109 -14.16 3.35 -10.60
C TYR A 109 -15.23 3.10 -9.54
N TYR A 110 -15.41 4.05 -8.62
CA TYR A 110 -16.31 3.88 -7.48
C TYR A 110 -17.75 4.21 -7.84
N TRP A 111 -18.68 3.45 -7.26
CA TRP A 111 -20.11 3.77 -7.30
C TRP A 111 -20.50 4.76 -6.20
N SER A 112 -19.84 4.69 -5.06
CA SER A 112 -20.12 5.56 -3.91
C SER A 112 -18.84 5.94 -3.18
N ALA A 113 -18.91 7.04 -2.43
CA ALA A 113 -17.80 7.48 -1.59
C ALA A 113 -17.45 6.46 -0.49
N SER A 114 -18.41 5.66 -0.05
CA SER A 114 -18.16 4.62 0.94
C SER A 114 -17.16 3.57 0.45
N GLU A 115 -17.19 3.23 -0.83
CA GLU A 115 -16.20 2.32 -1.42
C GLU A 115 -14.80 2.93 -1.38
N CYS A 116 -14.70 4.22 -1.67
CA CYS A 116 -13.43 4.95 -1.59
C CYS A 116 -12.90 4.98 -0.15
N VAL A 117 -13.76 5.30 0.81
CA VAL A 117 -13.40 5.28 2.24
C VAL A 117 -12.95 3.89 2.68
N GLN A 118 -13.60 2.84 2.17
CA GLN A 118 -13.20 1.47 2.47
C GLN A 118 -11.78 1.18 1.96
N ASP A 119 -11.40 1.67 0.81
CA ASP A 119 -10.04 1.51 0.29
C ASP A 119 -9.01 2.24 1.17
N PHE A 120 -9.31 3.46 1.61
CA PHE A 120 -8.47 4.16 2.59
C PHE A 120 -8.35 3.37 3.90
N HIS A 121 -9.46 2.84 4.38
CA HIS A 121 -9.48 2.02 5.59
C HIS A 121 -8.59 0.79 5.42
N THR A 122 -8.69 0.11 4.30
CA THR A 122 -7.85 -1.06 3.98
C THR A 122 -6.38 -0.68 3.99
N MET A 123 -6.02 0.43 3.35
CA MET A 123 -4.64 0.91 3.30
C MET A 123 -4.06 1.17 4.70
N PHE A 124 -4.78 1.91 5.53
CA PHE A 124 -4.32 2.22 6.89
C PHE A 124 -4.32 0.99 7.79
N THR A 125 -5.29 0.10 7.63
CA THR A 125 -5.34 -1.16 8.38
C THR A 125 -4.16 -2.06 8.01
N ASN A 126 -3.81 -2.16 6.74
CA ASN A 126 -2.64 -2.91 6.30
C ASN A 126 -1.36 -2.38 6.96
N CYS A 127 -1.19 -1.07 6.99
CA CYS A 127 -0.06 -0.43 7.64
C CYS A 127 -0.01 -0.80 9.14
N TYR A 128 -1.14 -0.71 9.81
CA TYR A 128 -1.23 -1.04 11.23
C TYR A 128 -0.92 -2.53 11.50
N ILE A 129 -1.52 -3.42 10.72
CA ILE A 129 -1.33 -4.87 10.88
C ILE A 129 0.14 -5.25 10.67
N TYR A 130 0.73 -4.78 9.60
CA TYR A 130 2.11 -5.14 9.27
C TYR A 130 3.09 -4.65 10.34
N ASN A 131 2.93 -3.42 10.83
CA ASN A 131 3.75 -2.87 11.91
C ASN A 131 3.61 -3.66 13.21
N LYS A 132 2.39 -4.08 13.55
CA LYS A 132 2.16 -4.90 14.75
C LYS A 132 2.83 -6.26 14.66
N MET A 133 2.80 -6.88 13.49
CA MET A 133 3.45 -8.16 13.28
C MET A 133 4.98 -8.04 13.37
N GLU A 134 5.55 -6.97 12.84
CA GLU A 134 6.98 -6.70 12.99
C GLU A 134 7.38 -6.51 14.45
N ASP A 135 6.65 -5.70 15.19
CA ASP A 135 6.89 -5.48 16.62
C ASP A 135 6.84 -6.80 17.39
N PHE A 136 5.87 -7.64 17.09
CA PHE A 136 5.74 -8.96 17.73
C PHE A 136 6.95 -9.86 17.43
N LEU A 137 7.43 -9.86 16.19
CA LEU A 137 8.60 -10.65 15.80
C LEU A 137 9.89 -10.16 16.46
N ILE A 138 10.01 -8.87 16.69
CA ILE A 138 11.17 -8.28 17.37
C ILE A 138 11.16 -8.64 18.87
N ILE A 139 10.00 -8.71 19.49
CA ILE A 139 9.84 -9.03 20.92
C ILE A 139 10.01 -10.54 21.18
N SER A 140 9.71 -11.35 20.22
CA SER A 140 9.86 -12.81 20.34
C SER A 140 11.23 -13.28 19.86
#